data_e2b8368dc1a68d1f094350fbb1a6c208
#
_entry.id   e2b8368dc1a68d1f094350fbb1a6c208
#
_cell.length_a   1.000
_cell.length_b   1.000
_cell.length_c   1.000
_cell.angle_alpha   90.00
_cell.angle_beta   90.00
_cell.angle_gamma   90.00
#
_symmetry.space_group_name_H-M   'P 1'
#
loop_
_entity.id
_entity.type
_entity.pdbx_description
1 polymer ?
#
loop_
_entity_poly.entity_id
_entity_poly.type
_entity_poly.pdbx_seq_one_letter_code
_entity_poly.pdbx_strand_id
1 'polypeptide(L)'
;MGVSGIRRVVILKCQLMSSLNLCPGDAKCLVAFMRKEGEFERYRNAPAAIVGIIDCGGCDGTRAIPSLGLLKMHLASLKEDADVVHVGTCITKFCPRKDDIVKAVRERAGVEVVEGTHKYVVERIFGK
;
A
#
# COMPACT_ATOMS: atom_id res chain seq x y z
N MET A 1 -4.11 -20.94 -4.77
CA MET A 1 -3.22 -20.08 -5.47
C MET A 1 -3.86 -19.55 -6.74
N GLY A 2 -3.93 -18.23 -6.92
CA GLY A 2 -4.55 -17.67 -8.12
C GLY A 2 -3.71 -17.95 -9.36
N VAL A 3 -3.55 -16.94 -10.21
CA VAL A 3 -2.72 -17.11 -11.38
C VAL A 3 -1.27 -17.28 -10.91
N SER A 4 -0.66 -18.37 -11.32
CA SER A 4 0.66 -18.72 -10.86
C SER A 4 1.69 -17.67 -11.27
N GLY A 5 2.53 -17.29 -10.33
CA GLY A 5 3.65 -16.40 -10.58
C GLY A 5 3.34 -14.91 -10.51
N ILE A 6 2.07 -14.52 -10.34
CA ILE A 6 1.73 -13.11 -10.20
C ILE A 6 1.81 -12.70 -8.73
N ARG A 7 2.65 -11.68 -8.43
CA ARG A 7 2.68 -11.10 -7.08
C ARG A 7 1.46 -10.23 -6.89
N ARG A 8 0.69 -10.51 -5.85
CA ARG A 8 -0.54 -9.79 -5.57
C ARG A 8 -0.26 -8.75 -4.50
N VAL A 9 -0.31 -7.49 -4.92
CA VAL A 9 0.18 -6.35 -4.15
C VAL A 9 -1.00 -5.62 -3.54
N VAL A 10 -0.90 -5.30 -2.24
CA VAL A 10 -1.84 -4.42 -1.55
C VAL A 10 -1.10 -3.15 -1.18
N ILE A 11 -1.75 -2.01 -1.37
CA ILE A 11 -1.21 -0.72 -0.97
C ILE A 11 -1.98 -0.23 0.25
N LEU A 12 -1.24 0.07 1.31
CA LEU A 12 -1.79 0.67 2.53
C LEU A 12 -1.42 2.15 2.52
N LYS A 13 -2.43 3.02 2.44
CA LYS A 13 -2.22 4.45 2.27
C LYS A 13 -2.66 5.23 3.50
N CYS A 14 -2.30 6.50 3.55
CA CYS A 14 -2.70 7.40 4.62
C CYS A 14 -4.09 7.97 4.32
N GLN A 15 -5.04 7.71 5.19
CA GLN A 15 -6.40 8.22 5.01
C GLN A 15 -6.43 9.75 5.05
N LEU A 16 -5.61 10.36 5.88
CA LEU A 16 -5.59 11.81 5.99
C LEU A 16 -5.22 12.46 4.65
N MET A 17 -4.24 11.91 3.97
CA MET A 17 -3.84 12.43 2.66
C MET A 17 -4.98 12.34 1.65
N SER A 18 -5.73 11.24 1.67
CA SER A 18 -6.89 11.10 0.79
C SER A 18 -8.00 12.08 1.18
N SER A 19 -8.28 12.22 2.47
CA SER A 19 -9.35 13.09 2.96
C SER A 19 -9.09 14.55 2.64
N LEU A 20 -7.84 14.96 2.62
CA LEU A 20 -7.46 16.34 2.31
C LEU A 20 -7.23 16.56 0.81
N ASN A 21 -7.50 15.55 -0.02
CA ASN A 21 -7.28 15.60 -1.46
C ASN A 21 -5.83 15.89 -1.84
N LEU A 22 -4.91 15.51 -0.97
CA LEU A 22 -3.48 15.64 -1.27
C LEU A 22 -2.98 14.51 -2.16
N CYS A 23 -3.74 13.41 -2.22
CA CYS A 23 -3.45 12.30 -3.12
C CYS A 23 -4.76 11.77 -3.69
N PRO A 24 -5.40 12.53 -4.57
CA PRO A 24 -6.69 12.11 -5.14
C PRO A 24 -6.51 10.91 -6.05
N GLY A 25 -7.38 9.92 -5.86
CA GLY A 25 -7.37 8.73 -6.71
C GLY A 25 -6.16 7.84 -6.56
N ASP A 26 -5.29 8.12 -5.58
CA ASP A 26 -4.06 7.36 -5.36
C ASP A 26 -3.17 7.33 -6.61
N ALA A 27 -3.23 8.40 -7.39
CA ALA A 27 -2.60 8.44 -8.70
C ALA A 27 -1.09 8.19 -8.65
N LYS A 28 -0.42 8.76 -7.62
CA LYS A 28 1.03 8.60 -7.52
C LYS A 28 1.44 7.16 -7.31
N CYS A 29 0.71 6.44 -6.45
CA CYS A 29 0.99 5.02 -6.24
C CYS A 29 0.69 4.21 -7.48
N LEU A 30 -0.44 4.46 -8.12
CA LEU A 30 -0.83 3.70 -9.30
C LEU A 30 0.09 3.94 -10.48
N VAL A 31 0.49 5.20 -10.72
CA VAL A 31 1.42 5.52 -11.80
C VAL A 31 2.79 4.94 -11.52
N ALA A 32 3.26 5.03 -10.27
CA ALA A 32 4.54 4.43 -9.90
C ALA A 32 4.53 2.92 -10.12
N PHE A 33 3.42 2.25 -9.81
CA PHE A 33 3.30 0.82 -10.07
C PHE A 33 3.31 0.53 -11.56
N MET A 34 2.57 1.31 -12.35
CA MET A 34 2.54 1.13 -13.79
C MET A 34 3.93 1.27 -14.39
N ARG A 35 4.70 2.24 -13.92
CA ARG A 35 6.05 2.52 -14.42
C ARG A 35 7.12 1.67 -13.74
N LYS A 36 6.78 0.94 -12.69
CA LYS A 36 7.71 0.16 -11.88
C LYS A 36 8.82 1.03 -11.33
N GLU A 37 8.40 2.13 -10.71
CA GLU A 37 9.30 3.10 -10.08
C GLU A 37 9.21 2.99 -8.55
N GLY A 38 10.15 3.64 -7.87
CA GLY A 38 10.19 3.60 -6.42
C GLY A 38 10.37 2.19 -5.93
N GLU A 39 9.60 1.81 -4.91
CA GLU A 39 9.69 0.47 -4.36
C GLU A 39 9.05 -0.58 -5.27
N PHE A 40 8.34 -0.17 -6.31
CA PHE A 40 7.76 -1.09 -7.28
C PHE A 40 8.77 -1.53 -8.35
N GLU A 41 9.96 -0.96 -8.33
CA GLU A 41 11.01 -1.37 -9.25
C GLU A 41 11.33 -2.86 -9.16
N ARG A 42 11.12 -3.43 -7.98
CA ARG A 42 11.36 -4.86 -7.74
C ARG A 42 10.48 -5.77 -8.61
N TYR A 43 9.42 -5.22 -9.20
CA TYR A 43 8.50 -5.99 -10.03
C TYR A 43 8.75 -5.82 -11.52
N ARG A 44 9.87 -5.22 -11.91
CA ARG A 44 10.14 -4.99 -13.33
C ARG A 44 10.21 -6.27 -14.16
N ASN A 45 10.77 -7.31 -13.57
CA ASN A 45 11.00 -8.56 -14.29
C ASN A 45 10.11 -9.70 -13.79
N ALA A 46 9.08 -9.36 -13.05
CA ALA A 46 8.15 -10.35 -12.51
C ALA A 46 6.72 -9.83 -12.63
N PRO A 47 5.78 -10.69 -13.02
CA PRO A 47 4.39 -10.22 -13.10
C PRO A 47 3.87 -9.86 -11.70
N ALA A 48 3.17 -8.73 -11.64
CA ALA A 48 2.58 -8.25 -10.40
C ALA A 48 1.31 -7.49 -10.72
N ALA A 49 0.37 -7.48 -9.79
CA ALA A 49 -0.88 -6.75 -9.92
C ALA A 49 -1.29 -6.20 -8.58
N ILE A 50 -1.91 -5.03 -8.59
CA ILE A 50 -2.51 -4.48 -7.39
C ILE A 50 -3.86 -5.11 -7.20
N VAL A 51 -4.07 -5.77 -6.06
CA VAL A 51 -5.32 -6.46 -5.76
C VAL A 51 -6.14 -5.74 -4.70
N GLY A 52 -5.61 -4.67 -4.12
CA GLY A 52 -6.37 -3.88 -3.16
C GLY A 52 -5.60 -2.65 -2.73
N ILE A 53 -6.36 -1.62 -2.39
CA ILE A 53 -5.82 -0.41 -1.79
C ILE A 53 -6.66 -0.15 -0.55
N ILE A 54 -6.00 -0.11 0.60
CA ILE A 54 -6.68 0.14 1.87
C ILE A 54 -6.03 1.34 2.54
N ASP A 55 -6.71 1.92 3.52
CA ASP A 55 -6.14 3.04 4.26
C ASP A 55 -6.00 2.70 5.73
N CYS A 56 -5.24 3.53 6.45
CA CYS A 56 -4.95 3.30 7.86
C CYS A 56 -6.14 3.64 8.77
N GLY A 57 -7.18 4.26 8.23
CA GLY A 57 -8.38 4.58 8.99
C GLY A 57 -8.24 5.78 9.91
N GLY A 58 -7.16 6.54 9.80
CA GLY A 58 -6.96 7.72 10.61
C GLY A 58 -5.59 7.79 11.23
N CYS A 59 -5.31 8.87 11.94
CA CYS A 59 -3.94 9.19 12.37
C CYS A 59 -3.33 8.23 13.38
N ASP A 60 -4.12 7.42 14.07
CA ASP A 60 -3.54 6.39 14.95
C ASP A 60 -3.31 5.07 14.22
N GLY A 61 -3.83 4.94 13.00
CA GLY A 61 -3.58 3.75 12.18
C GLY A 61 -4.23 2.49 12.69
N THR A 62 -5.16 2.59 13.63
CA THR A 62 -5.71 1.40 14.29
C THR A 62 -6.59 0.56 13.37
N ARG A 63 -7.05 1.11 12.25
CA ARG A 63 -7.92 0.37 11.33
C ARG A 63 -7.17 -0.34 10.21
N ALA A 64 -5.85 -0.21 10.17
CA ALA A 64 -5.07 -0.88 9.14
C ALA A 64 -5.27 -2.40 9.17
N ILE A 65 -5.22 -3.00 10.35
CA ILE A 65 -5.35 -4.44 10.49
C ILE A 65 -6.77 -4.93 10.18
N PRO A 66 -7.84 -4.34 10.75
CA PRO A 66 -9.19 -4.75 10.35
C PRO A 66 -9.45 -4.59 8.86
N SER A 67 -8.96 -3.49 8.26
CA SER A 67 -9.14 -3.27 6.83
C SER A 67 -8.45 -4.34 5.99
N LEU A 68 -7.24 -4.69 6.38
CA LEU A 68 -6.50 -5.75 5.67
C LEU A 68 -7.20 -7.10 5.83
N GLY A 69 -7.67 -7.39 7.04
CA GLY A 69 -8.39 -8.64 7.29
C GLY A 69 -9.64 -8.75 6.45
N LEU A 70 -10.41 -7.66 6.36
CA LEU A 70 -11.63 -7.66 5.56
C LEU A 70 -11.29 -7.81 4.07
N LEU A 71 -10.25 -7.13 3.60
CA LEU A 71 -9.81 -7.29 2.22
C LEU A 71 -9.43 -8.74 1.94
N LYS A 72 -8.71 -9.39 2.84
CA LYS A 72 -8.31 -10.78 2.65
C LYS A 72 -9.52 -11.70 2.59
N MET A 73 -10.57 -11.41 3.36
CA MET A 73 -11.81 -12.19 3.27
C MET A 73 -12.46 -12.05 1.90
N HIS A 74 -12.51 -10.84 1.36
CA HIS A 74 -13.07 -10.62 0.04
C HIS A 74 -12.23 -11.30 -1.04
N LEU A 75 -10.92 -11.22 -0.94
CA LEU A 75 -10.04 -11.89 -1.88
C LEU A 75 -10.23 -13.41 -1.82
N ALA A 76 -10.36 -13.96 -0.62
CA ALA A 76 -10.56 -15.40 -0.47
C ALA A 76 -11.83 -15.87 -1.15
N SER A 77 -12.88 -15.04 -1.13
CA SER A 77 -14.13 -15.39 -1.82
C SER A 77 -13.94 -15.49 -3.33
N LEU A 78 -12.90 -14.84 -3.86
CA LEU A 78 -12.53 -14.89 -5.26
C LEU A 78 -11.39 -15.87 -5.52
N LYS A 79 -11.02 -16.65 -4.51
CA LYS A 79 -9.91 -17.61 -4.55
C LYS A 79 -8.56 -16.93 -4.79
N GLU A 80 -8.42 -15.72 -4.23
CA GLU A 80 -7.20 -14.96 -4.30
C GLU A 80 -6.71 -14.63 -2.89
N ASP A 81 -5.51 -14.05 -2.80
CA ASP A 81 -4.95 -13.60 -1.54
C ASP A 81 -4.00 -12.44 -1.83
N ALA A 82 -3.45 -11.87 -0.78
CA ALA A 82 -2.43 -10.84 -0.88
C ALA A 82 -1.07 -11.47 -0.57
N ASP A 83 -0.07 -11.16 -1.39
CA ASP A 83 1.28 -11.68 -1.19
C ASP A 83 2.17 -10.68 -0.48
N VAL A 84 1.93 -9.39 -0.69
CA VAL A 84 2.78 -8.34 -0.14
C VAL A 84 1.96 -7.08 0.11
N VAL A 85 2.27 -6.40 1.19
CA VAL A 85 1.67 -5.09 1.50
C VAL A 85 2.75 -4.03 1.38
N HIS A 86 2.53 -3.04 0.51
CA HIS A 86 3.36 -1.86 0.44
C HIS A 86 2.76 -0.78 1.32
N VAL A 87 3.49 -0.37 2.33
CA VAL A 87 3.08 0.76 3.17
C VAL A 87 3.41 2.03 2.40
N GLY A 88 2.38 2.80 2.08
CA GLY A 88 2.53 3.93 1.17
C GLY A 88 3.57 4.95 1.62
N THR A 89 4.14 5.65 0.66
CA THR A 89 5.13 6.68 0.94
C THR A 89 4.52 7.78 1.82
N CYS A 90 3.22 8.03 1.69
CA CYS A 90 2.54 8.99 2.56
C CYS A 90 2.63 8.60 4.03
N ILE A 91 2.67 7.30 4.32
CA ILE A 91 2.85 6.84 5.70
C ILE A 91 4.32 6.84 6.07
N THR A 92 5.18 6.27 5.24
CA THR A 92 6.60 6.10 5.59
C THR A 92 7.33 7.42 5.72
N LYS A 93 6.89 8.46 5.01
CA LYS A 93 7.54 9.76 5.03
C LYS A 93 6.91 10.74 6.00
N PHE A 94 5.60 10.64 6.26
CA PHE A 94 4.90 11.70 6.96
C PHE A 94 4.15 11.25 8.20
N CYS A 95 3.89 9.96 8.38
CA CYS A 95 3.10 9.49 9.51
C CYS A 95 3.98 9.28 10.75
N PRO A 96 3.67 9.95 11.87
CA PRO A 96 4.45 9.76 13.09
C PRO A 96 4.26 8.37 13.73
N ARG A 97 3.25 7.64 13.31
CA ARG A 97 2.98 6.29 13.81
C ARG A 97 3.43 5.21 12.82
N LYS A 98 4.29 5.56 11.89
CA LYS A 98 4.72 4.65 10.84
C LYS A 98 5.25 3.33 11.40
N ASP A 99 6.12 3.40 12.41
CA ASP A 99 6.74 2.19 12.94
C ASP A 99 5.71 1.27 13.59
N ASP A 100 4.73 1.84 14.29
CA ASP A 100 3.66 1.05 14.91
C ASP A 100 2.81 0.36 13.86
N ILE A 101 2.48 1.07 12.79
CA ILE A 101 1.66 0.52 11.71
C ILE A 101 2.41 -0.61 10.99
N VAL A 102 3.66 -0.37 10.63
CA VAL A 102 4.47 -1.38 9.95
C VAL A 102 4.62 -2.63 10.79
N LYS A 103 4.92 -2.45 12.08
CA LYS A 103 5.08 -3.58 12.99
C LYS A 103 3.79 -4.39 13.11
N ALA A 104 2.66 -3.70 13.27
CA ALA A 104 1.37 -4.38 13.40
C ALA A 104 1.04 -5.19 12.15
N VAL A 105 1.29 -4.63 10.98
CA VAL A 105 1.02 -5.35 9.73
C VAL A 105 1.93 -6.57 9.60
N ARG A 106 3.21 -6.41 9.90
CA ARG A 106 4.13 -7.55 9.85
C ARG A 106 3.74 -8.67 10.78
N GLU A 107 3.37 -8.32 12.01
CA GLU A 107 3.10 -9.33 13.04
C GLU A 107 1.75 -10.00 12.87
N ARG A 108 0.75 -9.26 12.39
CA ARG A 108 -0.62 -9.76 12.38
C ARG A 108 -1.12 -10.24 11.04
N ALA A 109 -0.60 -9.69 9.97
CA ALA A 109 -1.12 -10.02 8.63
C ALA A 109 -0.48 -11.26 8.03
N GLY A 110 0.70 -11.63 8.48
CA GLY A 110 1.37 -12.82 7.96
C GLY A 110 1.78 -12.71 6.50
N VAL A 111 2.00 -11.48 6.02
CA VAL A 111 2.42 -11.24 4.64
C VAL A 111 3.71 -10.46 4.64
N GLU A 112 4.38 -10.46 3.51
CA GLU A 112 5.56 -9.63 3.33
C GLU A 112 5.15 -8.14 3.38
N VAL A 113 5.96 -7.31 4.02
CA VAL A 113 5.70 -5.88 4.12
C VAL A 113 6.88 -5.11 3.54
N VAL A 114 6.58 -4.20 2.63
CA VAL A 114 7.58 -3.31 2.03
C VAL A 114 7.23 -1.89 2.42
N GLU A 115 8.21 -1.13 2.92
CA GLU A 115 8.00 0.26 3.28
C GLU A 115 8.21 1.14 2.06
N GLY A 116 7.15 1.77 1.58
CA GLY A 116 7.21 2.71 0.49
C GLY A 116 6.53 2.26 -0.77
N THR A 117 6.16 3.22 -1.58
CA THR A 117 5.57 3.01 -2.89
C THR A 117 6.31 3.85 -3.93
N HIS A 118 6.07 5.16 -3.98
CA HIS A 118 6.67 6.06 -4.96
C HIS A 118 7.69 6.97 -4.30
N LYS A 119 8.43 7.70 -5.14
CA LYS A 119 9.41 8.67 -4.68
C LYS A 119 8.93 10.11 -4.80
N TYR A 120 7.71 10.32 -5.28
CA TYR A 120 7.16 11.66 -5.43
C TYR A 120 6.81 12.22 -4.05
N VAL A 121 7.11 13.50 -3.85
CA VAL A 121 6.85 14.13 -2.55
C VAL A 121 5.93 15.32 -2.74
N VAL A 122 5.24 15.68 -1.64
CA VAL A 122 4.18 16.69 -1.69
C VAL A 122 4.69 18.05 -2.14
N GLU A 123 5.87 18.44 -1.69
CA GLU A 123 6.42 19.76 -2.03
C GLU A 123 6.64 19.96 -3.51
N ARG A 124 6.71 18.89 -4.29
CA ARG A 124 6.82 19.02 -5.75
C ARG A 124 5.55 19.51 -6.41
N ILE A 125 4.43 19.37 -5.72
CA ILE A 125 3.16 19.89 -6.22
C ILE A 125 3.24 21.40 -6.41
N PHE A 126 4.06 22.07 -5.63
CA PHE A 126 4.22 23.51 -5.69
C PHE A 126 5.44 23.93 -6.51
N GLY A 127 5.99 23.03 -7.31
CA GLY A 127 7.11 23.34 -8.18
C GLY A 127 8.45 23.50 -7.50
N LYS A 128 8.57 22.99 -6.32
CA LYS A 128 9.81 23.11 -5.56
C LYS A 128 10.75 21.96 -5.81
#